data_a2dbcc0d7e934e0607090657460e6510
#
_entry.id   a2dbcc0d7e934e0607090657460e6510
#
_cell.length_a   1.000
_cell.length_b   1.000
_cell.length_c   1.000
_cell.angle_alpha   90.00
_cell.angle_beta   90.00
_cell.angle_gamma   90.00
#
_symmetry.space_group_name_H-M   'P 1'
#
loop_
_entity.id
_entity.type
_entity.pdbx_description
1 polymer ?
#
loop_
_entity_poly.entity_id
_entity_poly.type
_entity_poly.pdbx_seq_one_letter_code
_entity_poly.pdbx_strand_id
1 'polypeptide(L)'
;MKRKITILGALFVIAQSIMAGSIGVGYGVTTPIYHNDKNDYILPIVDVEYDKFFIKGGSTYGLSLGYRILEEDNYVLSLYGMPFGGYEVKNSDMKYGYKGIEDRDTHLMGGIELTYYPNIYNLQTKVAAEYGEEGGHFNFSISRPYHITSNLTVVPAINYVFYDSNFVDYYFGVNPNEVRKPGGEKIINTFNGKSAHRIGVGILGNYRVNDNISIMGFTGVTKLSGEISNSPIVENDVIYILGTGLIYTF
;
A
#
# COMPACT_ATOMS: atom_id res chain seq x y z
N MET A 1 9.90 26.24 0.87
CA MET A 1 8.57 25.66 0.66
C MET A 1 7.84 26.16 -0.60
N LYS A 2 7.88 27.44 -0.98
CA LYS A 2 7.13 27.99 -2.13
C LYS A 2 7.50 27.44 -3.52
N ARG A 3 8.75 27.01 -3.77
CA ARG A 3 9.20 26.50 -5.08
C ARG A 3 8.72 25.06 -5.41
N LYS A 4 8.46 24.23 -4.42
CA LYS A 4 7.98 22.84 -4.64
C LYS A 4 6.50 22.79 -5.10
N ILE A 5 5.68 23.74 -4.64
CA ILE A 5 4.26 23.83 -5.02
C ILE A 5 4.11 24.27 -6.49
N THR A 6 5.01 25.13 -6.98
CA THR A 6 4.97 25.65 -8.36
C THR A 6 5.33 24.56 -9.39
N ILE A 7 6.26 23.64 -9.06
CA ILE A 7 6.64 22.53 -9.94
C ILE A 7 5.50 21.49 -10.03
N LEU A 8 4.83 21.19 -8.92
CA LEU A 8 3.66 20.30 -8.90
C LEU A 8 2.51 20.89 -9.74
N GLY A 9 2.26 22.20 -9.64
CA GLY A 9 1.24 22.88 -10.42
C GLY A 9 1.54 22.90 -11.92
N ALA A 10 2.80 23.06 -12.32
CA ALA A 10 3.19 23.06 -13.74
C ALA A 10 3.10 21.65 -14.36
N LEU A 11 3.46 20.59 -13.63
CA LEU A 11 3.27 19.21 -14.06
C LEU A 11 1.78 18.85 -14.21
N PHE A 12 0.93 19.42 -13.36
CA PHE A 12 -0.51 19.22 -13.41
C PHE A 12 -1.16 19.80 -14.68
N VAL A 13 -0.74 20.99 -15.11
CA VAL A 13 -1.29 21.66 -16.32
C VAL A 13 -0.88 20.94 -17.60
N ILE A 14 0.31 20.35 -17.66
CA ILE A 14 0.79 19.59 -18.83
C ILE A 14 0.07 18.23 -18.94
N ALA A 15 -0.28 17.59 -17.82
CA ALA A 15 -0.96 16.31 -17.79
C ALA A 15 -2.38 16.37 -18.37
N GLN A 16 -3.11 17.47 -18.15
CA GLN A 16 -4.51 17.62 -18.61
C GLN A 16 -4.72 17.58 -20.12
N SER A 17 -3.70 17.84 -20.90
CA SER A 17 -3.86 17.95 -22.38
C SER A 17 -3.53 16.65 -23.13
N ILE A 18 -2.96 15.63 -22.50
CA ILE A 18 -2.41 14.46 -23.18
C ILE A 18 -2.71 13.13 -22.43
N MET A 19 -3.05 13.18 -21.16
CA MET A 19 -3.19 12.02 -20.28
C MET A 19 -4.63 11.92 -19.76
N ALA A 20 -5.20 10.73 -19.77
CA ALA A 20 -6.43 10.43 -19.03
C ALA A 20 -6.06 9.97 -17.62
N GLY A 21 -6.79 10.44 -16.62
CA GLY A 21 -6.50 9.96 -15.29
C GLY A 21 -7.19 10.70 -14.16
N SER A 22 -6.77 10.35 -12.96
CA SER A 22 -7.26 10.99 -11.74
C SER A 22 -6.14 11.24 -10.74
N ILE A 23 -6.32 12.29 -9.96
CA ILE A 23 -5.47 12.61 -8.82
C ILE A 23 -6.35 12.97 -7.63
N GLY A 24 -5.83 12.77 -6.44
CA GLY A 24 -6.59 13.06 -5.24
C GLY A 24 -5.75 13.03 -3.98
N VAL A 25 -6.42 13.27 -2.88
CA VAL A 25 -5.85 13.15 -1.54
C VAL A 25 -6.86 12.47 -0.63
N GLY A 26 -6.38 11.54 0.18
CA GLY A 26 -7.16 10.87 1.20
C GLY A 26 -6.56 11.07 2.59
N TYR A 27 -7.36 10.78 3.58
CA TYR A 27 -6.96 10.65 4.98
C TYR A 27 -7.47 9.34 5.52
N GLY A 28 -6.62 8.63 6.23
CA GLY A 28 -6.97 7.36 6.84
C GLY A 28 -6.44 7.21 8.25
N VAL A 29 -7.13 6.39 9.02
CA VAL A 29 -6.71 5.92 10.34
C VAL A 29 -6.56 4.41 10.33
N THR A 30 -5.59 3.91 11.08
CA THR A 30 -5.30 2.48 11.14
C THR A 30 -4.91 2.05 12.54
N THR A 31 -5.15 0.80 12.89
CA THR A 31 -4.49 0.20 14.04
C THR A 31 -3.00 0.11 13.73
N PRO A 32 -2.09 0.63 14.57
CA PRO A 32 -0.65 0.55 14.32
C PRO A 32 -0.19 -0.92 14.35
N ILE A 33 0.68 -1.30 13.43
CA ILE A 33 1.32 -2.63 13.43
C ILE A 33 2.36 -2.70 14.56
N TYR A 34 3.19 -1.67 14.66
CA TYR A 34 4.30 -1.60 15.61
C TYR A 34 3.87 -0.93 16.92
N HIS A 35 4.67 -1.08 17.96
CA HIS A 35 4.55 -0.31 19.20
C HIS A 35 4.90 1.17 18.97
N ASN A 36 4.08 1.85 18.18
CA ASN A 36 4.21 3.27 17.86
C ASN A 36 2.89 4.02 18.08
N ASP A 37 2.95 5.35 18.06
CA ASP A 37 1.77 6.21 18.21
C ASP A 37 1.20 6.69 16.88
N LYS A 38 1.80 6.28 15.76
CA LYS A 38 1.35 6.64 14.41
C LYS A 38 0.18 5.75 14.00
N ASN A 39 -0.99 6.33 13.91
CA ASN A 39 -2.22 5.64 13.56
C ASN A 39 -3.02 6.34 12.47
N ASP A 40 -2.48 7.42 11.89
CA ASP A 40 -3.10 8.17 10.81
C ASP A 40 -2.10 8.46 9.68
N TYR A 41 -2.62 8.68 8.48
CA TYR A 41 -1.80 8.95 7.31
C TYR A 41 -2.57 9.74 6.25
N ILE A 42 -1.82 10.54 5.50
CA ILE A 42 -2.30 11.20 4.28
C ILE A 42 -1.98 10.27 3.10
N LEU A 43 -2.99 9.99 2.30
CA LEU A 43 -2.90 9.10 1.15
C LEU A 43 -2.93 9.93 -0.14
N PRO A 44 -1.80 10.09 -0.86
CA PRO A 44 -1.84 10.62 -2.21
C PRO A 44 -2.49 9.60 -3.13
N ILE A 45 -3.51 10.00 -3.86
CA ILE A 45 -4.22 9.17 -4.84
C ILE A 45 -3.80 9.62 -6.22
N VAL A 46 -3.26 8.72 -7.01
CA VAL A 46 -2.83 8.97 -8.39
C VAL A 46 -3.21 7.77 -9.24
N ASP A 47 -3.88 8.02 -10.34
CA ASP A 47 -4.12 7.02 -11.39
C ASP A 47 -4.09 7.77 -12.72
N VAL A 48 -2.92 7.78 -13.36
CA VAL A 48 -2.66 8.51 -14.58
C VAL A 48 -2.07 7.56 -15.59
N GLU A 49 -2.60 7.59 -16.81
CA GLU A 49 -2.23 6.69 -17.87
C GLU A 49 -1.92 7.46 -19.16
N TYR A 50 -0.87 7.04 -19.85
CA TYR A 50 -0.49 7.55 -21.17
C TYR A 50 -0.05 6.37 -22.04
N ASP A 51 -0.85 6.03 -23.04
CA ASP A 51 -0.65 4.82 -23.84
C ASP A 51 -0.53 3.59 -22.94
N LYS A 52 0.59 2.91 -22.97
CA LYS A 52 0.89 1.75 -22.10
C LYS A 52 1.57 2.11 -20.78
N PHE A 53 1.98 3.38 -20.60
CA PHE A 53 2.60 3.84 -19.36
C PHE A 53 1.54 4.21 -18.33
N PHE A 54 1.83 3.95 -17.07
CA PHE A 54 0.97 4.35 -15.98
C PHE A 54 1.74 4.82 -14.74
N ILE A 55 1.08 5.69 -13.97
CA ILE A 55 1.47 6.07 -12.61
C ILE A 55 0.28 5.77 -11.72
N LYS A 56 0.44 4.88 -10.76
CA LYS A 56 -0.61 4.50 -9.81
C LYS A 56 -0.13 4.69 -8.39
N GLY A 57 -1.01 5.22 -7.54
CA GLY A 57 -0.73 5.45 -6.12
C GLY A 57 -2.02 5.45 -5.32
N GLY A 58 -1.88 5.42 -3.99
CA GLY A 58 -3.04 5.34 -3.10
C GLY A 58 -3.53 3.93 -2.85
N SER A 59 -2.77 2.94 -3.26
CA SER A 59 -2.96 1.54 -2.90
C SER A 59 -2.09 1.16 -1.70
N THR A 60 -2.29 -0.04 -1.19
CA THR A 60 -1.52 -0.63 -0.08
C THR A 60 0.00 -0.67 -0.33
N TYR A 61 0.43 -0.50 -1.58
CA TYR A 61 1.82 -0.62 -2.01
C TYR A 61 2.50 0.72 -2.35
N GLY A 62 1.81 1.84 -2.14
CA GLY A 62 2.38 3.16 -2.41
C GLY A 62 2.30 3.57 -3.89
N LEU A 63 3.26 4.40 -4.31
CA LEU A 63 3.38 4.93 -5.68
C LEU A 63 4.09 3.92 -6.57
N SER A 64 3.50 3.59 -7.72
CA SER A 64 4.09 2.74 -8.75
C SER A 64 4.13 3.46 -10.11
N LEU A 65 5.19 3.22 -10.86
CA LEU A 65 5.42 3.69 -12.23
C LEU A 65 5.61 2.46 -13.11
N GLY A 66 4.79 2.28 -14.13
CA GLY A 66 4.83 1.03 -14.87
C GLY A 66 4.49 1.14 -16.35
N TYR A 67 4.58 -0.02 -16.99
CA TYR A 67 4.32 -0.23 -18.39
C TYR A 67 3.53 -1.52 -18.59
N ARG A 68 2.45 -1.46 -19.40
CA ARG A 68 1.67 -2.64 -19.79
C ARG A 68 2.36 -3.35 -20.94
N ILE A 69 2.90 -4.55 -20.68
CA ILE A 69 3.57 -5.37 -21.69
C ILE A 69 2.56 -5.99 -22.65
N LEU A 70 1.49 -6.55 -22.06
CA LEU A 70 0.39 -7.18 -22.80
C LEU A 70 -0.93 -6.63 -22.26
N GLU A 71 -1.85 -6.33 -23.16
CA GLU A 71 -3.19 -5.86 -22.84
C GLU A 71 -4.18 -6.51 -23.82
N GLU A 72 -4.99 -7.41 -23.29
CA GLU A 72 -6.00 -8.17 -24.00
C GLU A 72 -7.35 -7.99 -23.30
N ASP A 73 -8.45 -8.41 -23.92
CA ASP A 73 -9.81 -8.20 -23.41
C ASP A 73 -10.02 -8.69 -21.98
N ASN A 74 -9.32 -9.74 -21.58
CA ASN A 74 -9.53 -10.41 -20.31
C ASN A 74 -8.29 -10.45 -19.39
N TYR A 75 -7.13 -9.95 -19.81
CA TYR A 75 -5.95 -9.85 -18.96
C TYR A 75 -5.02 -8.70 -19.35
N VAL A 76 -4.31 -8.19 -18.35
CA VAL A 76 -3.27 -7.18 -18.49
C VAL A 76 -2.04 -7.66 -17.76
N LEU A 77 -0.88 -7.69 -18.43
CA LEU A 77 0.42 -7.97 -17.84
C LEU A 77 1.23 -6.68 -17.81
N SER A 78 1.71 -6.31 -16.63
CA SER A 78 2.45 -5.07 -16.41
C SER A 78 3.78 -5.31 -15.71
N LEU A 79 4.77 -4.48 -16.05
CA LEU A 79 6.00 -4.28 -15.26
C LEU A 79 5.95 -2.90 -14.61
N TYR A 80 6.45 -2.79 -13.39
CA TYR A 80 6.49 -1.51 -12.68
C TYR A 80 7.62 -1.43 -11.67
N GLY A 81 7.94 -0.21 -11.28
CA GLY A 81 8.82 0.11 -10.17
C GLY A 81 8.06 0.89 -9.09
N MET A 82 8.40 0.63 -7.85
CA MET A 82 7.90 1.35 -6.67
C MET A 82 9.08 2.04 -5.99
N PRO A 83 9.21 3.37 -6.15
CA PRO A 83 10.31 4.12 -5.53
C PRO A 83 10.34 4.05 -4.00
N PHE A 84 9.17 3.81 -3.39
CA PHE A 84 8.96 3.78 -1.94
C PHE A 84 8.22 2.48 -1.55
N GLY A 85 8.79 1.33 -1.92
CA GLY A 85 8.24 0.02 -1.55
C GLY A 85 8.56 -0.34 -0.09
N GLY A 86 7.78 -1.27 0.48
CA GLY A 86 7.93 -1.70 1.86
C GLY A 86 7.26 -0.78 2.88
N TYR A 87 7.81 -0.74 4.10
CA TYR A 87 7.30 0.05 5.22
C TYR A 87 8.34 1.07 5.69
N GLU A 88 7.89 2.15 6.30
CA GLU A 88 8.75 3.04 7.06
C GLU A 88 8.54 2.81 8.55
N VAL A 89 9.61 2.49 9.28
CA VAL A 89 9.59 2.33 10.74
C VAL A 89 10.70 3.18 11.33
N LYS A 90 10.34 4.21 12.09
CA LYS A 90 11.30 5.12 12.71
C LYS A 90 11.38 4.89 14.21
N ASN A 91 12.60 4.78 14.71
CA ASN A 91 12.87 4.69 16.14
C ASN A 91 12.25 5.85 16.96
N SER A 92 12.24 7.06 16.36
CA SER A 92 11.63 8.24 16.98
C SER A 92 10.14 8.08 17.27
N ASP A 93 9.44 7.32 16.42
CA ASP A 93 7.98 7.13 16.46
C ASP A 93 7.57 6.00 17.42
N MET A 94 8.55 5.18 17.87
CA MET A 94 8.28 4.07 18.78
C MET A 94 7.92 4.56 20.19
N LYS A 95 6.99 3.86 20.85
CA LYS A 95 6.61 4.10 22.24
C LYS A 95 7.81 3.89 23.18
N TYR A 96 7.78 4.58 24.31
CA TYR A 96 8.78 4.35 25.37
C TYR A 96 8.79 2.87 25.80
N GLY A 97 9.99 2.32 25.94
CA GLY A 97 10.23 0.90 26.17
C GLY A 97 10.43 0.07 24.91
N TYR A 98 10.13 0.60 23.71
CA TYR A 98 10.35 -0.04 22.41
C TYR A 98 11.28 0.77 21.50
N LYS A 99 11.89 1.84 22.01
CA LYS A 99 12.94 2.60 21.31
C LYS A 99 14.25 1.82 21.27
N GLY A 100 15.18 2.26 20.40
CA GLY A 100 16.49 1.62 20.28
C GLY A 100 16.59 0.63 19.13
N ILE A 101 15.53 0.49 18.34
CA ILE A 101 15.58 -0.18 17.02
C ILE A 101 16.31 0.73 16.02
N GLU A 102 16.94 0.13 15.02
CA GLU A 102 17.40 0.86 13.84
C GLU A 102 16.19 1.28 12.98
N ASP A 103 16.31 2.43 12.31
CA ASP A 103 15.27 2.85 11.37
C ASP A 103 15.17 1.86 10.21
N ARG A 104 13.95 1.59 9.77
CA ARG A 104 13.67 0.82 8.56
C ARG A 104 13.07 1.78 7.54
N ASP A 105 13.72 1.90 6.40
CA ASP A 105 13.29 2.80 5.34
C ASP A 105 12.56 2.04 4.23
N THR A 106 11.72 2.77 3.49
CA THR A 106 11.21 2.30 2.21
C THR A 106 12.36 2.21 1.21
N HIS A 107 12.28 1.29 0.27
CA HIS A 107 13.31 1.09 -0.75
C HIS A 107 12.71 0.91 -2.15
N LEU A 108 13.56 0.97 -3.17
CA LEU A 108 13.14 0.71 -4.54
C LEU A 108 12.80 -0.77 -4.70
N MET A 109 11.59 -1.04 -5.19
CA MET A 109 11.15 -2.39 -5.57
C MET A 109 10.74 -2.43 -7.04
N GLY A 110 11.02 -3.53 -7.71
CA GLY A 110 10.48 -3.84 -9.04
C GLY A 110 9.39 -4.90 -8.94
N GLY A 111 8.40 -4.83 -9.81
CA GLY A 111 7.28 -5.76 -9.80
C GLY A 111 6.77 -6.16 -11.17
N ILE A 112 6.14 -7.33 -11.22
CA ILE A 112 5.34 -7.81 -12.33
C ILE A 112 3.93 -8.11 -11.82
N GLU A 113 2.91 -7.63 -12.51
CA GLU A 113 1.49 -7.85 -12.17
C GLU A 113 0.73 -8.42 -13.35
N LEU A 114 -0.01 -9.48 -13.11
CA LEU A 114 -1.06 -9.98 -13.98
C LEU A 114 -2.42 -9.62 -13.39
N THR A 115 -3.17 -8.80 -14.09
CA THR A 115 -4.58 -8.56 -13.80
C THR A 115 -5.42 -9.40 -14.77
N TYR A 116 -6.33 -10.22 -14.24
CA TYR A 116 -7.23 -11.06 -15.00
C TYR A 116 -8.68 -10.70 -14.72
N TYR A 117 -9.47 -10.56 -15.79
CA TYR A 117 -10.90 -10.26 -15.78
C TYR A 117 -11.65 -11.50 -16.30
N PRO A 118 -11.95 -12.48 -15.45
CA PRO A 118 -12.79 -13.60 -15.87
C PRO A 118 -14.16 -13.04 -16.27
N ASN A 119 -14.71 -13.47 -17.42
CA ASN A 119 -16.03 -13.04 -17.90
C ASN A 119 -17.19 -13.55 -17.01
N ILE A 120 -16.94 -13.65 -15.71
CA ILE A 120 -17.85 -14.14 -14.67
C ILE A 120 -18.07 -13.02 -13.67
N TYR A 121 -19.28 -12.46 -13.64
CA TYR A 121 -19.74 -11.53 -12.61
C TYR A 121 -18.86 -10.28 -12.39
N ASN A 122 -18.15 -9.78 -13.42
CA ASN A 122 -17.22 -8.62 -13.30
C ASN A 122 -16.14 -8.81 -12.20
N LEU A 123 -15.71 -10.04 -11.96
CA LEU A 123 -14.59 -10.29 -11.06
C LEU A 123 -13.29 -9.74 -11.64
N GLN A 124 -12.45 -9.23 -10.78
CA GLN A 124 -11.06 -8.89 -11.06
C GLN A 124 -10.16 -9.69 -10.15
N THR A 125 -9.19 -10.37 -10.72
CA THR A 125 -8.15 -11.08 -9.99
C THR A 125 -6.81 -10.46 -10.33
N LYS A 126 -5.99 -10.17 -9.32
CA LYS A 126 -4.64 -9.66 -9.50
C LYS A 126 -3.64 -10.58 -8.83
N VAL A 127 -2.54 -10.81 -9.51
CA VAL A 127 -1.38 -11.53 -9.00
C VAL A 127 -0.16 -10.67 -9.27
N ALA A 128 0.61 -10.35 -8.23
CA ALA A 128 1.83 -9.58 -8.38
C ALA A 128 2.99 -10.22 -7.61
N ALA A 129 4.18 -10.10 -8.17
CA ALA A 129 5.42 -10.42 -7.48
C ALA A 129 6.30 -9.18 -7.49
N GLU A 130 6.77 -8.77 -6.33
CA GLU A 130 7.52 -7.54 -6.11
C GLU A 130 8.77 -7.86 -5.31
N TYR A 131 9.92 -7.31 -5.73
CA TYR A 131 11.20 -7.59 -5.13
C TYR A 131 12.09 -6.35 -5.11
N GLY A 132 12.85 -6.19 -4.02
CA GLY A 132 13.81 -5.12 -3.80
C GLY A 132 15.04 -5.59 -3.03
N GLU A 133 15.87 -4.66 -2.59
CA GLU A 133 17.10 -4.96 -1.86
C GLU A 133 16.84 -5.75 -0.56
N GLU A 134 15.79 -5.40 0.15
CA GLU A 134 15.43 -5.97 1.46
C GLU A 134 14.43 -7.13 1.35
N GLY A 135 14.41 -7.81 0.20
CA GLY A 135 13.52 -8.94 -0.05
C GLY A 135 12.27 -8.56 -0.83
N GLY A 136 11.27 -9.42 -0.83
CA GLY A 136 10.09 -9.25 -1.65
C GLY A 136 8.83 -9.91 -1.13
N HIS A 137 7.78 -9.75 -1.90
CA HIS A 137 6.48 -10.33 -1.59
C HIS A 137 5.69 -10.71 -2.84
N PHE A 138 4.81 -11.67 -2.64
CA PHE A 138 3.82 -12.09 -3.62
C PHE A 138 2.45 -11.67 -3.12
N ASN A 139 1.68 -11.03 -3.99
CA ASN A 139 0.35 -10.52 -3.70
C ASN A 139 -0.69 -11.20 -4.59
N PHE A 140 -1.78 -11.61 -3.99
CA PHE A 140 -2.95 -12.13 -4.66
C PHE A 140 -4.19 -11.39 -4.16
N SER A 141 -5.03 -10.88 -5.07
CA SER A 141 -6.28 -10.25 -4.69
C SER A 141 -7.42 -10.62 -5.63
N ILE A 142 -8.61 -10.66 -5.06
CA ILE A 142 -9.87 -10.80 -5.78
C ILE A 142 -10.76 -9.63 -5.35
N SER A 143 -11.32 -8.96 -6.33
CA SER A 143 -12.28 -7.87 -6.09
C SER A 143 -13.43 -7.93 -7.10
N ARG A 144 -14.54 -7.27 -6.74
CA ARG A 144 -15.70 -7.18 -7.61
C ARG A 144 -16.38 -5.83 -7.49
N PRO A 145 -16.42 -5.00 -8.54
CA PRO A 145 -17.18 -3.76 -8.52
C PRO A 145 -18.69 -4.04 -8.62
N TYR A 146 -19.45 -3.37 -7.75
CA TYR A 146 -20.91 -3.32 -7.76
C TYR A 146 -21.34 -1.88 -7.98
N HIS A 147 -22.01 -1.63 -9.09
CA HIS A 147 -22.65 -0.34 -9.36
C HIS A 147 -24.02 -0.30 -8.65
N ILE A 148 -24.03 0.29 -7.45
CA ILE A 148 -25.24 0.37 -6.62
C ILE A 148 -26.22 1.39 -7.20
N THR A 149 -25.69 2.51 -7.68
CA THR A 149 -26.43 3.53 -8.45
C THR A 149 -25.56 4.00 -9.62
N SER A 150 -26.09 4.91 -10.46
CA SER A 150 -25.30 5.56 -11.53
C SER A 150 -24.06 6.29 -11.00
N ASN A 151 -24.07 6.70 -9.73
CA ASN A 151 -23.02 7.50 -9.12
C ASN A 151 -22.24 6.77 -8.02
N LEU A 152 -22.74 5.65 -7.50
CA LEU A 152 -22.10 4.91 -6.41
C LEU A 152 -21.63 3.53 -6.88
N THR A 153 -20.33 3.32 -6.80
CA THR A 153 -19.70 2.01 -6.99
C THR A 153 -19.08 1.54 -5.68
N VAL A 154 -19.32 0.29 -5.32
CA VAL A 154 -18.74 -0.36 -4.13
C VAL A 154 -17.93 -1.57 -4.58
N VAL A 155 -16.70 -1.69 -4.08
CA VAL A 155 -15.74 -2.73 -4.49
C VAL A 155 -15.27 -3.49 -3.25
N PRO A 156 -15.92 -4.58 -2.86
CA PRO A 156 -15.35 -5.52 -1.90
C PRO A 156 -14.13 -6.22 -2.49
N ALA A 157 -13.14 -6.49 -1.65
CA ALA A 157 -11.92 -7.16 -2.02
C ALA A 157 -11.42 -8.09 -0.92
N ILE A 158 -10.76 -9.18 -1.34
CA ILE A 158 -9.96 -10.06 -0.50
C ILE A 158 -8.53 -9.97 -1.00
N ASN A 159 -7.57 -9.89 -0.09
CA ASN A 159 -6.17 -9.79 -0.39
C ASN A 159 -5.37 -10.78 0.45
N TYR A 160 -4.42 -11.45 -0.18
CA TYR A 160 -3.43 -12.31 0.45
C TYR A 160 -2.04 -11.87 0.02
N VAL A 161 -1.13 -11.69 0.97
CA VAL A 161 0.27 -11.37 0.70
C VAL A 161 1.17 -12.36 1.40
N PHE A 162 2.12 -12.91 0.66
CA PHE A 162 3.21 -13.73 1.17
C PHE A 162 4.49 -12.90 1.10
N TYR A 163 5.20 -12.79 2.21
CA TYR A 163 6.49 -12.12 2.35
C TYR A 163 7.60 -13.16 2.45
N ASP A 164 8.72 -12.94 1.77
CA ASP A 164 9.91 -13.75 1.99
C ASP A 164 10.58 -13.45 3.34
N SER A 165 11.56 -14.28 3.71
CA SER A 165 12.23 -14.14 5.00
C SER A 165 13.07 -12.87 5.11
N ASN A 166 13.67 -12.39 4.01
CA ASN A 166 14.49 -11.19 4.03
C ASN A 166 13.62 -9.96 4.30
N PHE A 167 12.47 -9.86 3.62
CA PHE A 167 11.51 -8.80 3.85
C PHE A 167 11.01 -8.78 5.31
N VAL A 168 10.66 -9.97 5.85
CA VAL A 168 10.18 -10.08 7.23
C VAL A 168 11.28 -9.76 8.22
N ASP A 169 12.50 -10.23 7.99
CA ASP A 169 13.64 -9.96 8.87
C ASP A 169 14.01 -8.47 8.89
N TYR A 170 14.04 -7.82 7.73
CA TYR A 170 14.31 -6.38 7.64
C TYR A 170 13.28 -5.55 8.39
N TYR A 171 11.98 -5.76 8.15
CA TYR A 171 10.94 -4.90 8.71
C TYR A 171 10.51 -5.28 10.13
N PHE A 172 10.57 -6.55 10.50
CA PHE A 172 10.07 -7.07 11.76
C PHE A 172 11.15 -7.74 12.62
N GLY A 173 12.35 -7.89 12.10
CA GLY A 173 13.50 -8.44 12.82
C GLY A 173 13.95 -7.54 13.97
N VAL A 174 14.63 -8.17 14.95
CA VAL A 174 15.30 -7.48 16.07
C VAL A 174 16.71 -8.03 16.20
N ASN A 175 17.69 -7.20 15.91
CA ASN A 175 19.10 -7.55 15.98
C ASN A 175 19.62 -7.58 17.42
N PRO A 176 20.71 -8.31 17.72
CA PRO A 176 21.29 -8.34 19.06
C PRO A 176 21.68 -6.96 19.63
N ASN A 177 22.06 -6.04 18.75
CA ASN A 177 22.41 -4.66 19.12
C ASN A 177 21.19 -3.77 19.42
N GLU A 178 19.98 -4.23 19.14
CA GLU A 178 18.71 -3.52 19.41
C GLU A 178 18.09 -3.95 20.76
N VAL A 179 18.54 -5.08 21.32
CA VAL A 179 18.00 -5.63 22.56
C VAL A 179 18.42 -4.78 23.77
N ARG A 180 17.44 -4.42 24.62
CA ARG A 180 17.63 -3.69 25.89
C ARG A 180 18.40 -2.38 25.76
N LYS A 181 18.22 -1.68 24.65
CA LYS A 181 18.76 -0.32 24.47
C LYS A 181 18.09 0.67 25.43
N PRO A 182 18.72 1.79 25.75
CA PRO A 182 18.08 2.87 26.51
C PRO A 182 16.79 3.34 25.81
N GLY A 183 15.67 3.30 26.52
CA GLY A 183 14.33 3.56 25.98
C GLY A 183 13.68 2.38 25.23
N GLY A 184 14.38 1.24 25.14
CA GLY A 184 13.93 -0.01 24.52
C GLY A 184 13.95 -1.21 25.46
N GLU A 185 13.76 -0.99 26.74
CA GLU A 185 13.89 -2.00 27.81
C GLU A 185 12.91 -3.17 27.67
N LYS A 186 11.81 -2.97 26.95
CA LYS A 186 10.81 -4.02 26.67
C LYS A 186 11.20 -4.93 25.51
N ILE A 187 12.18 -4.55 24.69
CA ILE A 187 12.75 -5.40 23.64
C ILE A 187 13.80 -6.31 24.30
N ILE A 188 13.36 -7.46 24.79
CA ILE A 188 14.19 -8.35 25.63
C ILE A 188 14.87 -9.48 24.87
N ASN A 189 14.41 -9.78 23.65
CA ASN A 189 14.90 -10.88 22.82
C ASN A 189 15.18 -10.41 21.39
N THR A 190 16.15 -11.06 20.75
CA THR A 190 16.32 -10.99 19.29
C THR A 190 15.18 -11.68 18.58
N PHE A 191 14.92 -11.28 17.36
CA PHE A 191 13.93 -11.91 16.50
C PHE A 191 14.45 -11.96 15.06
N ASN A 192 14.56 -13.15 14.49
CA ASN A 192 14.90 -13.37 13.09
C ASN A 192 13.61 -13.66 12.32
N GLY A 193 13.28 -12.80 11.39
CA GLY A 193 12.10 -12.93 10.56
C GLY A 193 12.18 -14.14 9.65
N LYS A 194 11.09 -14.92 9.57
CA LYS A 194 10.91 -15.98 8.59
C LYS A 194 9.81 -15.58 7.61
N SER A 195 9.73 -16.27 6.49
CA SER A 195 8.64 -16.08 5.54
C SER A 195 7.29 -16.07 6.23
N ALA A 196 6.48 -15.10 5.90
CA ALA A 196 5.23 -14.80 6.58
C ALA A 196 4.11 -14.48 5.60
N HIS A 197 2.91 -14.36 6.09
CA HIS A 197 1.78 -13.95 5.27
C HIS A 197 0.82 -13.05 6.02
N ARG A 198 0.00 -12.35 5.26
CA ARG A 198 -1.18 -11.66 5.77
C ARG A 198 -2.38 -11.93 4.87
N ILE A 199 -3.55 -11.90 5.46
CA ILE A 199 -4.82 -11.95 4.75
C ILE A 199 -5.68 -10.76 5.17
N GLY A 200 -6.33 -10.13 4.21
CA GLY A 200 -7.19 -8.98 4.46
C GLY A 200 -8.47 -9.04 3.66
N VAL A 201 -9.49 -8.39 4.20
CA VAL A 201 -10.73 -8.11 3.50
C VAL A 201 -11.04 -6.63 3.65
N GLY A 202 -11.61 -6.04 2.61
CA GLY A 202 -11.94 -4.61 2.63
C GLY A 202 -13.04 -4.26 1.64
N ILE A 203 -13.51 -3.05 1.77
CA ILE A 203 -14.52 -2.45 0.90
C ILE A 203 -14.04 -1.04 0.57
N LEU A 204 -14.05 -0.72 -0.72
CA LEU A 204 -13.87 0.62 -1.24
C LEU A 204 -15.19 1.09 -1.83
N GLY A 205 -15.64 2.28 -1.46
CA GLY A 205 -16.77 2.96 -2.07
C GLY A 205 -16.29 4.19 -2.84
N ASN A 206 -16.79 4.40 -4.03
CA ASN A 206 -16.55 5.60 -4.82
C ASN A 206 -17.88 6.24 -5.20
N TYR A 207 -18.11 7.48 -4.75
CA TYR A 207 -19.28 8.26 -5.07
C TYR A 207 -18.91 9.41 -6.00
N ARG A 208 -19.41 9.38 -7.23
CA ARG A 208 -19.22 10.42 -8.23
C ARG A 208 -20.18 11.60 -7.95
N VAL A 209 -19.62 12.72 -7.54
CA VAL A 209 -20.35 13.97 -7.27
C VAL A 209 -20.76 14.63 -8.59
N ASN A 210 -19.81 14.70 -9.54
CA ASN A 210 -20.01 15.16 -10.92
C ASN A 210 -18.99 14.47 -11.84
N ASP A 211 -18.88 14.90 -13.09
CA ASP A 211 -18.01 14.24 -14.08
C ASP A 211 -16.52 14.30 -13.72
N ASN A 212 -16.09 15.27 -12.92
CA ASN A 212 -14.69 15.45 -12.55
C ASN A 212 -14.40 15.14 -11.08
N ILE A 213 -15.38 15.11 -10.20
CA ILE A 213 -15.15 15.00 -8.74
C ILE A 213 -15.83 13.76 -8.20
N SER A 214 -15.05 12.96 -7.47
CA SER A 214 -15.53 11.81 -6.71
C SER A 214 -15.05 11.86 -5.25
N ILE A 215 -15.87 11.30 -4.38
CA ILE A 215 -15.53 11.03 -2.97
C ILE A 215 -15.29 9.55 -2.83
N MET A 216 -14.13 9.17 -2.30
CA MET A 216 -13.79 7.80 -1.99
C MET A 216 -13.92 7.57 -0.48
N GLY A 217 -14.42 6.40 -0.10
CA GLY A 217 -14.36 5.89 1.27
C GLY A 217 -13.85 4.46 1.25
N PHE A 218 -13.06 4.07 2.25
CA PHE A 218 -12.58 2.70 2.35
C PHE A 218 -12.50 2.22 3.80
N THR A 219 -12.70 0.93 3.98
CA THR A 219 -12.52 0.26 5.27
C THR A 219 -12.04 -1.17 5.04
N GLY A 220 -11.34 -1.72 6.02
CA GLY A 220 -10.86 -3.08 5.92
C GLY A 220 -10.28 -3.60 7.22
N VAL A 221 -10.02 -4.90 7.23
CA VAL A 221 -9.33 -5.59 8.30
C VAL A 221 -8.31 -6.54 7.70
N THR A 222 -7.14 -6.59 8.30
CA THR A 222 -6.04 -7.47 7.89
C THR A 222 -5.52 -8.22 9.10
N LYS A 223 -5.29 -9.53 8.96
CA LYS A 223 -4.66 -10.38 9.97
C LYS A 223 -3.24 -10.73 9.50
N LEU A 224 -2.27 -10.47 10.36
CA LEU A 224 -0.87 -10.88 10.19
C LEU A 224 -0.68 -12.30 10.71
N SER A 225 0.22 -13.06 10.07
CA SER A 225 0.60 -14.40 10.55
C SER A 225 1.40 -14.34 11.86
N GLY A 226 1.45 -15.46 12.57
CA GLY A 226 2.23 -15.60 13.80
C GLY A 226 3.72 -15.27 13.63
N GLU A 227 4.29 -15.51 12.44
CA GLU A 227 5.69 -15.19 12.13
C GLU A 227 5.97 -13.67 12.15
N ILE A 228 4.98 -12.82 11.92
CA ILE A 228 5.10 -11.37 12.10
C ILE A 228 4.71 -10.98 13.51
N SER A 229 3.58 -11.47 14.02
CA SER A 229 3.04 -11.05 15.31
C SER A 229 3.86 -11.49 16.51
N ASN A 230 4.77 -12.46 16.35
CA ASN A 230 5.71 -12.88 17.39
C ASN A 230 6.93 -11.93 17.53
N SER A 231 7.09 -10.98 16.62
CA SER A 231 8.16 -9.99 16.74
C SER A 231 7.95 -9.10 17.97
N PRO A 232 9.01 -8.86 18.79
CA PRO A 232 8.92 -8.00 19.97
C PRO A 232 8.51 -6.56 19.69
N ILE A 233 8.66 -6.08 18.45
CA ILE A 233 8.31 -4.70 18.06
C ILE A 233 6.90 -4.56 17.47
N VAL A 234 6.20 -5.70 17.26
CA VAL A 234 4.82 -5.72 16.75
C VAL A 234 3.82 -5.65 17.90
N GLU A 235 2.89 -4.71 17.82
CA GLU A 235 1.86 -4.49 18.84
C GLU A 235 0.56 -5.21 18.50
N ASN A 236 0.12 -5.14 17.24
CA ASN A 236 -1.15 -5.70 16.81
C ASN A 236 -0.97 -6.61 15.62
N ASP A 237 -1.65 -7.73 15.64
CA ASP A 237 -1.70 -8.70 14.55
C ASP A 237 -3.00 -8.60 13.72
N VAL A 238 -3.99 -7.87 14.22
CA VAL A 238 -5.21 -7.50 13.51
C VAL A 238 -5.21 -5.99 13.29
N ILE A 239 -5.18 -5.59 12.05
CA ILE A 239 -5.06 -4.20 11.62
C ILE A 239 -6.39 -3.78 10.99
N TYR A 240 -7.06 -2.82 11.60
CA TYR A 240 -8.23 -2.16 11.03
C TYR A 240 -7.80 -0.89 10.31
N ILE A 241 -8.46 -0.59 9.20
CA ILE A 241 -8.23 0.62 8.41
C ILE A 241 -9.58 1.26 8.07
N LEU A 242 -9.62 2.58 8.15
CA LEU A 242 -10.77 3.39 7.72
C LEU A 242 -10.23 4.69 7.12
N GLY A 243 -10.83 5.13 6.04
CA GLY A 243 -10.42 6.40 5.44
C GLY A 243 -11.40 6.93 4.41
N THR A 244 -11.13 8.15 3.98
CA THR A 244 -11.87 8.85 2.94
C THR A 244 -10.91 9.68 2.09
N GLY A 245 -11.34 10.05 0.88
CA GLY A 245 -10.54 10.88 -0.01
C GLY A 245 -11.39 11.62 -1.02
N LEU A 246 -10.80 12.66 -1.60
CA LEU A 246 -11.35 13.42 -2.71
C LEU A 246 -10.49 13.18 -3.94
N ILE A 247 -11.14 12.89 -5.06
CA ILE A 247 -10.50 12.56 -6.34
C ILE A 247 -11.01 13.53 -7.40
N TYR A 248 -10.09 14.05 -8.19
CA TYR A 248 -10.35 14.83 -9.39
C TYR A 248 -9.94 14.01 -10.62
N THR A 249 -10.87 13.83 -11.56
CA THR A 249 -10.68 13.13 -12.84
C THR A 249 -10.65 14.17 -13.98
N PHE A 250 -9.73 14.03 -14.91
CA PHE A 250 -9.51 14.93 -16.06
C PHE A 250 -9.41 14.17 -17.38
#